data_11e36e439a309b1e2eac27811084013a
#
_entry.id   11e36e439a309b1e2eac27811084013a
#
_cell.length_a   1.000
_cell.length_b   1.000
_cell.length_c   1.000
_cell.angle_alpha   90.00
_cell.angle_beta   90.00
_cell.angle_gamma   90.00
#
_symmetry.space_group_name_H-M   'P 1'
#
loop_
_entity.id
_entity.type
_entity.pdbx_description
1 polymer ?
#
loop_
_entity_poly.entity_id
_entity_poly.type
_entity_poly.pdbx_seq_one_letter_code
_entity_poly.pdbx_strand_id
1 'polypeptide(L)'
;MAETSHAEDRAAFVDVAKAQSQRAQLEYDALLLEELEATERARLNALLNRPSDAEIGPLPEAPVEPLAYTLDEIHRLAAERQEEIRIAEAKVEKARARMDLARYESLPNFKVGLFYAGIGDPDVSMEPEDAGRDAVGVQFGLTVPLWLGKNAGRTGAARAELERARALKTARINDTDAMIRSLYFRLKNAERLVTLYRDELLPQAAQSLEVAETWFREGEGSFSDFIETQSVFYNFQLSLARAEADYGKFLARLERLTATSLTRRDGGAEEVQP
;
A
#
# COMPACT_ATOMS: atom_id res chain seq x y z
N MET A 1 65.50 -8.85 -20.06
CA MET A 1 65.34 -7.59 -19.31
C MET A 1 64.42 -6.59 -20.01
N ALA A 2 64.52 -6.27 -21.29
CA ALA A 2 63.61 -5.32 -21.94
C ALA A 2 62.14 -5.83 -22.07
N GLU A 3 61.94 -7.13 -22.24
CA GLU A 3 60.60 -7.73 -22.33
C GLU A 3 59.86 -7.80 -20.98
N THR A 4 60.60 -7.97 -19.86
CA THR A 4 60.04 -7.93 -18.52
C THR A 4 59.60 -6.50 -18.10
N SER A 5 60.41 -5.49 -18.46
CA SER A 5 60.05 -4.08 -18.22
C SER A 5 58.83 -3.64 -19.01
N HIS A 6 58.71 -4.08 -20.29
CA HIS A 6 57.50 -3.81 -21.06
C HIS A 6 56.23 -4.54 -20.58
N ALA A 7 56.36 -5.70 -19.94
CA ALA A 7 55.25 -6.41 -19.33
C ALA A 7 54.77 -5.71 -18.04
N GLU A 8 55.70 -5.22 -17.22
CA GLU A 8 55.43 -4.45 -15.99
C GLU A 8 54.74 -3.10 -16.32
N ASP A 9 55.22 -2.36 -17.32
CA ASP A 9 54.62 -1.11 -17.78
C ASP A 9 53.21 -1.30 -18.31
N ARG A 10 52.95 -2.42 -19.03
CA ARG A 10 51.60 -2.76 -19.51
C ARG A 10 50.67 -3.16 -18.39
N ALA A 11 51.14 -3.91 -17.41
CA ALA A 11 50.34 -4.28 -16.22
C ALA A 11 49.97 -3.01 -15.43
N ALA A 12 50.89 -2.10 -15.16
CA ALA A 12 50.61 -0.83 -14.50
C ALA A 12 49.58 0.04 -15.26
N PHE A 13 49.63 0.09 -16.58
CA PHE A 13 48.64 0.81 -17.40
C PHE A 13 47.25 0.20 -17.29
N VAL A 14 47.15 -1.13 -17.32
CA VAL A 14 45.86 -1.83 -17.18
C VAL A 14 45.25 -1.58 -15.80
N ASP A 15 46.07 -1.59 -14.75
CA ASP A 15 45.62 -1.32 -13.38
C ASP A 15 45.10 0.11 -13.20
N VAL A 16 45.77 1.10 -13.76
CA VAL A 16 45.33 2.50 -13.78
C VAL A 16 44.00 2.63 -14.55
N ALA A 17 43.87 1.98 -15.72
CA ALA A 17 42.64 2.03 -16.50
C ALA A 17 41.44 1.36 -15.76
N LYS A 18 41.68 0.25 -15.06
CA LYS A 18 40.68 -0.40 -14.19
C LYS A 18 40.25 0.52 -13.05
N ALA A 19 41.20 1.14 -12.32
CA ALA A 19 40.91 2.07 -11.24
C ALA A 19 40.05 3.26 -11.71
N GLN A 20 40.40 3.84 -12.87
CA GLN A 20 39.63 4.95 -13.44
C GLN A 20 38.21 4.52 -13.83
N SER A 21 38.07 3.34 -14.44
CA SER A 21 36.74 2.79 -14.79
C SER A 21 35.88 2.51 -13.57
N GLN A 22 36.49 1.92 -12.53
CA GLN A 22 35.80 1.65 -11.25
C GLN A 22 35.36 2.95 -10.58
N ARG A 23 36.23 3.96 -10.54
CA ARG A 23 35.92 5.27 -10.00
C ARG A 23 34.74 5.91 -10.76
N ALA A 24 34.78 5.94 -12.09
CA ALA A 24 33.69 6.50 -12.88
C ALA A 24 32.37 5.78 -12.65
N GLN A 25 32.40 4.44 -12.50
CA GLN A 25 31.21 3.66 -12.18
C GLN A 25 30.66 4.05 -10.78
N LEU A 26 31.49 4.14 -9.78
CA LEU A 26 31.07 4.52 -8.42
C LEU A 26 30.52 5.95 -8.35
N GLU A 27 31.15 6.90 -9.09
CA GLU A 27 30.64 8.27 -9.21
C GLU A 27 29.24 8.30 -9.84
N TYR A 28 29.00 7.49 -10.89
CA TYR A 28 27.70 7.37 -11.51
C TYR A 28 26.65 6.71 -10.60
N ASP A 29 27.02 5.63 -9.89
CA ASP A 29 26.15 4.95 -8.94
C ASP A 29 25.76 5.87 -7.77
N ALA A 30 26.69 6.70 -7.29
CA ALA A 30 26.40 7.71 -6.27
C ALA A 30 25.34 8.74 -6.76
N LEU A 31 25.50 9.24 -8.00
CA LEU A 31 24.55 10.16 -8.60
C LEU A 31 23.15 9.54 -8.70
N LEU A 32 23.04 8.28 -9.11
CA LEU A 32 21.74 7.55 -9.18
C LEU A 32 21.10 7.43 -7.79
N LEU A 33 21.89 7.20 -6.73
CA LEU A 33 21.37 7.12 -5.36
C LEU A 33 20.88 8.49 -4.87
N GLU A 34 21.57 9.59 -5.19
CA GLU A 34 21.13 10.95 -4.89
C GLU A 34 19.81 11.30 -5.59
N GLU A 35 19.65 10.93 -6.87
CA GLU A 35 18.40 11.11 -7.62
C GLU A 35 17.26 10.28 -7.03
N LEU A 36 17.54 9.05 -6.61
CA LEU A 36 16.57 8.19 -5.94
C LEU A 36 16.14 8.79 -4.59
N GLU A 37 17.08 9.26 -3.80
CA GLU A 37 16.81 9.94 -2.52
C GLU A 37 15.91 11.16 -2.74
N ALA A 38 16.24 12.02 -3.70
CA ALA A 38 15.43 13.20 -4.01
C ALA A 38 13.99 12.82 -4.41
N THR A 39 13.84 11.75 -5.20
CA THR A 39 12.53 11.23 -5.62
C THR A 39 11.72 10.71 -4.43
N GLU A 40 12.32 9.90 -3.56
CA GLU A 40 11.62 9.36 -2.38
C GLU A 40 11.32 10.44 -1.34
N ARG A 41 12.20 11.44 -1.20
CA ARG A 41 11.96 12.64 -0.38
C ARG A 41 10.74 13.43 -0.88
N ALA A 42 10.65 13.66 -2.18
CA ALA A 42 9.49 14.33 -2.77
C ALA A 42 8.18 13.54 -2.55
N ARG A 43 8.22 12.21 -2.67
CA ARG A 43 7.07 11.33 -2.37
C ARG A 43 6.64 11.40 -0.90
N LEU A 44 7.59 11.37 0.02
CA LEU A 44 7.30 11.49 1.45
C LEU A 44 6.70 12.86 1.77
N ASN A 45 7.26 13.94 1.23
CA ASN A 45 6.72 15.28 1.39
C ASN A 45 5.29 15.41 0.83
N ALA A 46 5.00 14.79 -0.31
CA ALA A 46 3.65 14.74 -0.86
C ALA A 46 2.66 14.04 0.07
N LEU A 47 3.05 12.93 0.71
CA LEU A 47 2.22 12.23 1.71
C LEU A 47 2.00 13.09 2.97
N LEU A 48 2.97 13.92 3.34
CA LEU A 48 2.90 14.85 4.48
C LEU A 48 2.22 16.18 4.13
N ASN A 49 1.75 16.35 2.90
CA ASN A 49 1.20 17.61 2.39
C ASN A 49 2.17 18.80 2.57
N ARG A 50 3.46 18.60 2.25
CA ARG A 50 4.53 19.57 2.31
C ARG A 50 5.08 19.86 0.90
N PRO A 51 5.77 21.00 0.67
CA PRO A 51 6.49 21.25 -0.57
C PRO A 51 7.45 20.09 -0.91
N SER A 52 7.56 19.73 -2.19
CA SER A 52 8.33 18.56 -2.62
C SER A 52 9.83 18.62 -2.30
N ASP A 53 10.36 19.83 -2.16
CA ASP A 53 11.74 20.17 -1.86
C ASP A 53 12.01 20.41 -0.36
N ALA A 54 10.98 20.29 0.49
CA ALA A 54 11.14 20.47 1.93
C ALA A 54 12.18 19.49 2.51
N GLU A 55 13.05 19.99 3.36
CA GLU A 55 14.06 19.17 4.01
C GLU A 55 13.43 18.10 4.90
N ILE A 56 13.99 16.91 4.81
CA ILE A 56 13.74 15.78 5.72
C ILE A 56 15.03 15.55 6.47
N GLY A 57 14.99 15.69 7.79
CA GLY A 57 16.14 15.41 8.65
C GLY A 57 16.62 13.96 8.53
N PRO A 58 17.75 13.62 9.16
CA PRO A 58 18.26 12.27 9.15
C PRO A 58 17.24 11.32 9.72
N LEU A 59 16.95 10.26 8.98
CA LEU A 59 16.04 9.20 9.43
C LEU A 59 16.79 8.27 10.38
N PRO A 60 16.20 7.86 11.51
CA PRO A 60 16.79 6.85 12.36
C PRO A 60 16.91 5.52 11.61
N GLU A 61 17.93 4.75 11.89
CA GLU A 61 18.03 3.38 11.40
C GLU A 61 16.79 2.58 11.88
N ALA A 62 16.09 1.97 10.94
CA ALA A 62 14.94 1.12 11.26
C ALA A 62 15.46 -0.24 11.76
N PRO A 63 15.19 -0.62 13.02
CA PRO A 63 15.62 -1.92 13.52
C PRO A 63 14.91 -3.05 12.77
N VAL A 64 15.64 -4.12 12.49
CA VAL A 64 15.05 -5.36 11.97
C VAL A 64 14.54 -6.18 13.16
N GLU A 65 13.31 -5.89 13.58
CA GLU A 65 12.65 -6.60 14.68
C GLU A 65 11.89 -7.82 14.15
N PRO A 66 11.99 -9.02 14.78
CA PRO A 66 11.28 -10.20 14.32
C PRO A 66 9.76 -10.02 14.42
N LEU A 67 9.02 -10.69 13.54
CA LEU A 67 7.56 -10.73 13.62
C LEU A 67 7.10 -11.41 14.92
N ALA A 68 6.16 -10.76 15.63
CA ALA A 68 5.51 -11.31 16.83
C ALA A 68 4.31 -12.21 16.50
N TYR A 69 3.88 -12.26 15.22
CA TYR A 69 2.72 -13.00 14.74
C TYR A 69 3.10 -14.05 13.71
N THR A 70 2.38 -15.17 13.75
CA THR A 70 2.47 -16.22 12.74
C THR A 70 1.73 -15.82 11.46
N LEU A 71 1.98 -16.52 10.35
CA LEU A 71 1.27 -16.26 9.08
C LEU A 71 -0.24 -16.40 9.24
N ASP A 72 -0.72 -17.41 9.97
CA ASP A 72 -2.16 -17.64 10.18
C ASP A 72 -2.81 -16.54 11.03
N GLU A 73 -2.09 -16.03 12.04
CA GLU A 73 -2.55 -14.88 12.82
C GLU A 73 -2.64 -13.61 11.95
N ILE A 74 -1.67 -13.38 11.06
CA ILE A 74 -1.67 -12.26 10.11
C ILE A 74 -2.87 -12.34 9.16
N HIS A 75 -3.17 -13.53 8.62
CA HIS A 75 -4.36 -13.75 7.78
C HIS A 75 -5.65 -13.42 8.52
N ARG A 76 -5.79 -13.87 9.77
CA ARG A 76 -6.97 -13.59 10.60
C ARG A 76 -7.13 -12.09 10.87
N LEU A 77 -6.04 -11.42 11.28
CA LEU A 77 -6.05 -9.96 11.52
C LEU A 77 -6.47 -9.18 10.27
N ALA A 78 -5.95 -9.55 9.11
CA ALA A 78 -6.31 -8.90 7.87
C ALA A 78 -7.79 -9.16 7.49
N ALA A 79 -8.30 -10.38 7.68
CA ALA A 79 -9.70 -10.69 7.40
C ALA A 79 -10.66 -9.83 8.25
N GLU A 80 -10.28 -9.48 9.47
CA GLU A 80 -11.10 -8.69 10.39
C GLU A 80 -10.92 -7.18 10.22
N ARG A 81 -9.71 -6.70 9.88
CA ARG A 81 -9.34 -5.28 10.00
C ARG A 81 -9.07 -4.58 8.67
N GLN A 82 -8.81 -5.33 7.59
CA GLN A 82 -8.41 -4.73 6.32
C GLN A 82 -9.54 -3.90 5.71
N GLU A 83 -9.25 -2.61 5.45
CA GLU A 83 -10.26 -1.62 5.07
C GLU A 83 -10.95 -1.95 3.75
N GLU A 84 -10.23 -2.49 2.76
CA GLU A 84 -10.82 -2.81 1.45
C GLU A 84 -11.80 -4.00 1.53
N ILE A 85 -11.58 -4.94 2.46
CA ILE A 85 -12.55 -6.02 2.75
C ILE A 85 -13.80 -5.41 3.38
N ARG A 86 -13.65 -4.51 4.36
CA ARG A 86 -14.78 -3.80 4.99
C ARG A 86 -15.55 -2.94 4.00
N ILE A 87 -14.86 -2.25 3.07
CA ILE A 87 -15.49 -1.53 1.96
C ILE A 87 -16.29 -2.48 1.06
N ALA A 88 -15.74 -3.65 0.74
CA ALA A 88 -16.43 -4.65 -0.07
C ALA A 88 -17.68 -5.19 0.67
N GLU A 89 -17.62 -5.40 1.97
CA GLU A 89 -18.77 -5.75 2.81
C GLU A 89 -19.87 -4.68 2.78
N ALA A 90 -19.50 -3.42 2.98
CA ALA A 90 -20.44 -2.30 2.90
C ALA A 90 -21.10 -2.20 1.51
N LYS A 91 -20.38 -2.54 0.43
CA LYS A 91 -20.94 -2.63 -0.92
C LYS A 91 -21.94 -3.76 -1.07
N VAL A 92 -21.71 -4.91 -0.42
CA VAL A 92 -22.67 -6.02 -0.38
C VAL A 92 -23.95 -5.59 0.34
N GLU A 93 -23.84 -4.97 1.50
CA GLU A 93 -25.00 -4.46 2.26
C GLU A 93 -25.78 -3.39 1.47
N LYS A 94 -25.06 -2.48 0.80
CA LYS A 94 -25.69 -1.50 -0.10
C LYS A 94 -26.45 -2.17 -1.24
N ALA A 95 -25.88 -3.21 -1.87
CA ALA A 95 -26.55 -3.94 -2.94
C ALA A 95 -27.76 -4.73 -2.43
N ARG A 96 -27.70 -5.29 -1.20
CA ARG A 96 -28.82 -5.93 -0.53
C ARG A 96 -29.97 -4.94 -0.31
N ALA A 97 -29.68 -3.77 0.26
CA ALA A 97 -30.68 -2.72 0.48
C ALA A 97 -31.33 -2.24 -0.84
N ARG A 98 -30.55 -2.16 -1.92
CA ARG A 98 -31.07 -1.85 -3.27
C ARG A 98 -31.99 -2.94 -3.80
N MET A 99 -31.67 -4.19 -3.55
CA MET A 99 -32.53 -5.32 -3.95
C MET A 99 -33.85 -5.26 -3.18
N ASP A 100 -33.82 -4.98 -1.88
CA ASP A 100 -35.05 -4.85 -1.07
C ASP A 100 -35.85 -3.63 -1.51
N LEU A 101 -35.22 -2.49 -1.79
CA LEU A 101 -35.89 -1.32 -2.36
C LEU A 101 -36.59 -1.65 -3.69
N ALA A 102 -35.92 -2.36 -4.60
CA ALA A 102 -36.50 -2.78 -5.87
C ALA A 102 -37.76 -3.69 -5.69
N ARG A 103 -37.78 -4.50 -4.62
CA ARG A 103 -38.96 -5.31 -4.24
C ARG A 103 -40.09 -4.42 -3.72
N TYR A 104 -39.79 -3.47 -2.79
CA TYR A 104 -40.79 -2.56 -2.25
C TYR A 104 -41.37 -1.64 -3.32
N GLU A 105 -40.57 -1.14 -4.24
CA GLU A 105 -41.05 -0.33 -5.38
C GLU A 105 -41.97 -1.10 -6.35
N SER A 106 -42.03 -2.44 -6.25
CA SER A 106 -42.93 -3.30 -6.99
C SER A 106 -44.27 -3.50 -6.29
N LEU A 107 -44.44 -2.98 -5.08
CA LEU A 107 -45.71 -3.04 -4.32
C LEU A 107 -46.56 -1.81 -4.62
N PRO A 108 -47.88 -1.91 -4.37
CA PRO A 108 -48.78 -0.75 -4.43
C PRO A 108 -48.35 0.34 -3.44
N ASN A 109 -48.43 1.60 -3.89
CA ASN A 109 -48.12 2.75 -3.07
C ASN A 109 -49.37 3.46 -2.61
N PHE A 110 -49.54 3.66 -1.32
CA PHE A 110 -50.68 4.35 -0.71
C PHE A 110 -50.27 5.79 -0.38
N LYS A 111 -51.14 6.73 -0.71
CA LYS A 111 -51.00 8.14 -0.36
C LYS A 111 -52.21 8.56 0.47
N VAL A 112 -51.92 9.24 1.58
CA VAL A 112 -52.94 9.91 2.40
C VAL A 112 -52.54 11.36 2.49
N GLY A 113 -53.43 12.27 2.17
CA GLY A 113 -53.20 13.70 2.21
C GLY A 113 -54.38 14.40 2.89
N LEU A 114 -54.06 15.48 3.60
CA LEU A 114 -55.04 16.48 4.03
C LEU A 114 -54.89 17.69 3.16
N PHE A 115 -55.95 18.27 2.69
CA PHE A 115 -55.88 19.55 1.99
C PHE A 115 -56.84 20.58 2.61
N TYR A 116 -56.44 21.80 2.54
CA TYR A 116 -57.21 22.97 2.89
C TYR A 116 -57.09 23.96 1.71
N ALA A 117 -58.23 24.46 1.24
CA ALA A 117 -58.27 25.49 0.21
C ALA A 117 -59.10 26.66 0.76
N GLY A 118 -58.42 27.79 0.96
CA GLY A 118 -59.08 29.06 1.28
C GLY A 118 -59.76 29.60 0.00
N ILE A 119 -61.08 29.73 0.01
CA ILE A 119 -61.88 30.20 -1.10
C ILE A 119 -62.38 31.61 -0.72
N GLY A 120 -61.86 32.65 -1.39
CA GLY A 120 -62.35 34.01 -1.21
C GLY A 120 -63.77 34.20 -1.74
N ASP A 121 -64.50 35.22 -1.22
CA ASP A 121 -65.82 35.59 -1.69
C ASP A 121 -65.79 35.91 -3.20
N PRO A 122 -66.64 35.30 -4.01
CA PRO A 122 -66.69 35.60 -5.45
C PRO A 122 -67.31 36.95 -5.68
N ASP A 123 -66.73 37.78 -6.53
CA ASP A 123 -67.25 39.05 -6.97
C ASP A 123 -68.30 38.86 -8.09
N VAL A 124 -69.45 38.31 -7.73
CA VAL A 124 -70.55 37.98 -8.63
C VAL A 124 -71.89 38.50 -8.10
N SER A 125 -72.75 38.96 -8.99
CA SER A 125 -74.04 39.61 -8.65
C SER A 125 -75.09 38.60 -8.08
N MET A 126 -74.88 37.30 -8.11
CA MET A 126 -75.72 36.27 -7.53
C MET A 126 -74.81 35.24 -6.84
N GLU A 127 -74.74 35.32 -5.52
CA GLU A 127 -73.94 34.40 -4.71
C GLU A 127 -74.62 33.03 -4.63
N PRO A 128 -73.89 31.93 -5.02
CA PRO A 128 -74.34 30.56 -4.72
C PRO A 128 -74.40 30.33 -3.21
N GLU A 129 -75.34 29.54 -2.73
CA GLU A 129 -75.38 29.06 -1.34
C GLU A 129 -74.09 28.31 -1.06
N ASP A 130 -73.26 28.71 -0.10
CA ASP A 130 -71.90 28.27 0.22
C ASP A 130 -70.74 28.98 -0.54
N ALA A 131 -70.95 30.09 -1.22
CA ALA A 131 -69.88 30.93 -1.77
C ALA A 131 -68.88 31.39 -0.64
N GLY A 132 -67.58 31.37 -0.89
CA GLY A 132 -66.58 31.82 0.05
C GLY A 132 -66.22 30.87 1.20
N ARG A 133 -66.84 29.68 1.28
CA ARG A 133 -66.47 28.71 2.31
C ARG A 133 -65.21 27.95 1.97
N ASP A 134 -64.29 27.94 2.90
CA ASP A 134 -63.05 27.16 2.79
C ASP A 134 -63.33 25.66 2.68
N ALA A 135 -62.60 25.01 1.80
CA ALA A 135 -62.72 23.59 1.60
C ALA A 135 -61.63 22.81 2.39
N VAL A 136 -62.08 21.87 3.21
CA VAL A 136 -61.22 20.91 3.93
C VAL A 136 -61.53 19.51 3.46
N GLY A 137 -60.49 18.75 3.19
CA GLY A 137 -60.72 17.37 2.75
C GLY A 137 -59.57 16.42 3.05
N VAL A 138 -59.89 15.13 2.95
CA VAL A 138 -58.94 14.04 3.06
C VAL A 138 -58.83 13.37 1.69
N GLN A 139 -57.64 13.23 1.20
CA GLN A 139 -57.35 12.58 -0.08
C GLN A 139 -56.73 11.21 0.13
N PHE A 140 -57.27 10.19 -0.47
CA PHE A 140 -56.69 8.86 -0.53
C PHE A 140 -56.27 8.57 -1.97
N GLY A 141 -55.02 8.10 -2.14
CA GLY A 141 -54.51 7.65 -3.45
C GLY A 141 -53.91 6.27 -3.38
N LEU A 142 -54.13 5.46 -4.39
CA LEU A 142 -53.55 4.13 -4.59
C LEU A 142 -52.88 4.11 -5.95
N THR A 143 -51.58 3.83 -5.97
CA THR A 143 -50.80 3.63 -7.20
C THR A 143 -50.45 2.16 -7.32
N VAL A 144 -50.97 1.47 -8.31
CA VAL A 144 -50.69 0.04 -8.58
C VAL A 144 -49.69 -0.05 -9.72
N PRO A 145 -48.55 -0.71 -9.53
CA PRO A 145 -47.53 -0.87 -10.58
C PRO A 145 -47.95 -1.98 -11.55
N LEU A 146 -48.59 -1.61 -12.66
CA LEU A 146 -49.14 -2.56 -13.66
C LEU A 146 -48.05 -3.13 -14.60
N TRP A 147 -46.84 -2.56 -14.63
CA TRP A 147 -45.75 -2.96 -15.53
C TRP A 147 -44.95 -4.13 -14.96
N LEU A 148 -45.51 -5.34 -14.92
CA LEU A 148 -44.93 -6.53 -14.32
C LEU A 148 -43.55 -6.86 -14.92
N GLY A 149 -43.36 -6.75 -16.24
CA GLY A 149 -42.09 -6.99 -16.91
C GLY A 149 -41.01 -6.01 -16.50
N LYS A 150 -41.32 -4.71 -16.35
CA LYS A 150 -40.40 -3.71 -15.87
C LYS A 150 -39.97 -3.98 -14.43
N ASN A 151 -40.91 -4.34 -13.56
CA ASN A 151 -40.64 -4.63 -12.15
C ASN A 151 -39.80 -5.91 -11.99
N ALA A 152 -40.08 -6.95 -12.76
CA ALA A 152 -39.27 -8.17 -12.80
C ALA A 152 -37.84 -7.90 -13.29
N GLY A 153 -37.69 -7.07 -14.33
CA GLY A 153 -36.39 -6.65 -14.84
C GLY A 153 -35.55 -5.83 -13.80
N ARG A 154 -36.23 -4.91 -13.07
CA ARG A 154 -35.60 -4.13 -12.00
C ARG A 154 -35.12 -5.01 -10.85
N THR A 155 -35.97 -5.93 -10.38
CA THR A 155 -35.63 -6.87 -9.31
C THR A 155 -34.50 -7.82 -9.75
N GLY A 156 -34.57 -8.31 -11.01
CA GLY A 156 -33.52 -9.14 -11.60
C GLY A 156 -32.18 -8.43 -11.68
N ALA A 157 -32.17 -7.16 -12.12
CA ALA A 157 -30.96 -6.35 -12.16
C ALA A 157 -30.37 -6.12 -10.76
N ALA A 158 -31.20 -5.78 -9.77
CA ALA A 158 -30.74 -5.58 -8.39
C ALA A 158 -30.20 -6.87 -7.76
N ARG A 159 -30.79 -8.03 -8.08
CA ARG A 159 -30.29 -9.34 -7.67
C ARG A 159 -28.92 -9.64 -8.28
N ALA A 160 -28.75 -9.39 -9.58
CA ALA A 160 -27.48 -9.59 -10.26
C ALA A 160 -26.37 -8.67 -9.69
N GLU A 161 -26.72 -7.42 -9.32
CA GLU A 161 -25.78 -6.51 -8.66
C GLU A 161 -25.37 -7.00 -7.26
N LEU A 162 -26.28 -7.59 -6.50
CA LEU A 162 -25.94 -8.22 -5.21
C LEU A 162 -24.97 -9.39 -5.39
N GLU A 163 -25.23 -10.29 -6.36
CA GLU A 163 -24.33 -11.41 -6.65
C GLU A 163 -22.96 -10.93 -7.12
N ARG A 164 -22.92 -9.88 -7.96
CA ARG A 164 -21.68 -9.22 -8.35
C ARG A 164 -20.92 -8.66 -7.15
N ALA A 165 -21.60 -7.96 -6.24
CA ALA A 165 -20.96 -7.40 -5.05
C ALA A 165 -20.37 -8.50 -4.14
N ARG A 166 -21.06 -9.64 -3.99
CA ARG A 166 -20.57 -10.82 -3.25
C ARG A 166 -19.33 -11.43 -3.89
N ALA A 167 -19.37 -11.63 -5.21
CA ALA A 167 -18.23 -12.15 -5.95
C ALA A 167 -16.99 -11.23 -5.83
N LEU A 168 -17.18 -9.92 -5.91
CA LEU A 168 -16.11 -8.94 -5.72
C LEU A 168 -15.55 -8.96 -4.29
N LYS A 169 -16.38 -9.14 -3.25
CA LYS A 169 -15.91 -9.35 -1.87
C LYS A 169 -15.02 -10.59 -1.78
N THR A 170 -15.46 -11.72 -2.32
CA THR A 170 -14.69 -12.97 -2.32
C THR A 170 -13.35 -12.79 -3.05
N ALA A 171 -13.36 -12.15 -4.23
CA ALA A 171 -12.14 -11.85 -4.97
C ALA A 171 -11.19 -11.00 -4.13
N ARG A 172 -11.69 -9.97 -3.43
CA ARG A 172 -10.86 -9.11 -2.58
C ARG A 172 -10.22 -9.87 -1.42
N ILE A 173 -10.95 -10.79 -0.79
CA ILE A 173 -10.40 -11.66 0.27
C ILE A 173 -9.27 -12.52 -0.31
N ASN A 174 -9.49 -13.19 -1.44
CA ASN A 174 -8.49 -14.04 -2.06
C ASN A 174 -7.23 -13.26 -2.48
N ASP A 175 -7.40 -12.06 -3.05
CA ASP A 175 -6.29 -11.17 -3.42
C ASP A 175 -5.48 -10.75 -2.19
N THR A 176 -6.17 -10.41 -1.09
CA THR A 176 -5.53 -10.04 0.18
C THR A 176 -4.74 -11.21 0.75
N ASP A 177 -5.29 -12.42 0.76
CA ASP A 177 -4.61 -13.61 1.23
C ASP A 177 -3.37 -13.93 0.41
N ALA A 178 -3.47 -13.85 -0.92
CA ALA A 178 -2.31 -14.05 -1.80
C ALA A 178 -1.23 -12.98 -1.57
N MET A 179 -1.62 -11.73 -1.37
CA MET A 179 -0.70 -10.61 -1.10
C MET A 179 0.01 -10.79 0.24
N ILE A 180 -0.72 -11.17 1.31
CA ILE A 180 -0.14 -11.44 2.63
C ILE A 180 0.91 -12.54 2.53
N ARG A 181 0.59 -13.65 1.89
CA ARG A 181 1.53 -14.77 1.73
C ARG A 181 2.79 -14.35 0.97
N SER A 182 2.63 -13.61 -0.12
CA SER A 182 3.76 -13.09 -0.89
C SER A 182 4.65 -12.14 -0.05
N LEU A 183 4.04 -11.18 0.65
CA LEU A 183 4.76 -10.23 1.50
C LEU A 183 5.46 -10.90 2.67
N TYR A 184 4.81 -11.87 3.31
CA TYR A 184 5.38 -12.64 4.41
C TYR A 184 6.66 -13.36 3.99
N PHE A 185 6.65 -14.08 2.86
CA PHE A 185 7.85 -14.77 2.39
C PHE A 185 8.95 -13.82 1.96
N ARG A 186 8.61 -12.67 1.35
CA ARG A 186 9.58 -11.62 1.01
C ARG A 186 10.21 -11.02 2.26
N LEU A 187 9.41 -10.73 3.29
CA LEU A 187 9.89 -10.24 4.57
C LEU A 187 10.85 -11.24 5.24
N LYS A 188 10.46 -12.52 5.30
CA LYS A 188 11.31 -13.58 5.86
C LYS A 188 12.58 -13.79 5.05
N ASN A 189 12.55 -13.57 3.74
CA ASN A 189 13.75 -13.60 2.93
C ASN A 189 14.65 -12.39 3.20
N ALA A 190 14.10 -11.19 3.31
CA ALA A 190 14.85 -9.98 3.64
C ALA A 190 15.51 -10.12 5.03
N GLU A 191 14.79 -10.62 6.04
CA GLU A 191 15.32 -10.91 7.37
C GLU A 191 16.55 -11.86 7.31
N ARG A 192 16.45 -12.95 6.55
CA ARG A 192 17.57 -13.89 6.37
C ARG A 192 18.75 -13.26 5.65
N LEU A 193 18.49 -12.41 4.63
CA LEU A 193 19.56 -11.70 3.93
C LEU A 193 20.27 -10.71 4.84
N VAL A 194 19.54 -9.98 5.69
CA VAL A 194 20.15 -9.09 6.68
C VAL A 194 21.10 -9.87 7.60
N THR A 195 20.64 -10.99 8.18
CA THR A 195 21.46 -11.85 9.03
C THR A 195 22.69 -12.35 8.26
N LEU A 196 22.52 -12.87 7.05
CA LEU A 196 23.61 -13.40 6.23
C LEU A 196 24.66 -12.34 5.93
N TYR A 197 24.24 -11.15 5.47
CA TYR A 197 25.20 -10.09 5.14
C TYR A 197 25.87 -9.50 6.38
N ARG A 198 25.09 -9.23 7.43
CA ARG A 198 25.59 -8.56 8.64
C ARG A 198 26.52 -9.47 9.44
N ASP A 199 26.13 -10.71 9.65
CA ASP A 199 26.76 -11.59 10.62
C ASP A 199 27.81 -12.52 10.00
N GLU A 200 27.74 -12.78 8.68
CA GLU A 200 28.63 -13.73 8.01
C GLU A 200 29.47 -13.06 6.90
N LEU A 201 28.86 -12.48 5.88
CA LEU A 201 29.57 -12.07 4.66
C LEU A 201 30.39 -10.81 4.84
N LEU A 202 29.85 -9.78 5.52
CA LEU A 202 30.58 -8.53 5.75
C LEU A 202 31.84 -8.68 6.63
N PRO A 203 31.80 -9.41 7.76
CA PRO A 203 32.99 -9.67 8.54
C PRO A 203 34.07 -10.41 7.74
N GLN A 204 33.70 -11.41 6.93
CA GLN A 204 34.63 -12.13 6.08
C GLN A 204 35.22 -11.25 4.98
N ALA A 205 34.38 -10.45 4.31
CA ALA A 205 34.84 -9.53 3.27
C ALA A 205 35.75 -8.41 3.83
N ALA A 206 35.46 -7.89 5.03
CA ALA A 206 36.31 -6.92 5.69
C ALA A 206 37.70 -7.49 6.00
N GLN A 207 37.75 -8.70 6.53
CA GLN A 207 39.00 -9.40 6.82
C GLN A 207 39.80 -9.69 5.53
N SER A 208 39.11 -10.11 4.47
CA SER A 208 39.75 -10.34 3.16
C SER A 208 40.33 -9.04 2.57
N LEU A 209 39.57 -7.95 2.72
CA LEU A 209 40.02 -6.63 2.25
C LEU A 209 41.26 -6.16 2.99
N GLU A 210 41.35 -6.32 4.32
CA GLU A 210 42.51 -5.98 5.15
C GLU A 210 43.74 -6.74 4.71
N VAL A 211 43.58 -8.06 4.43
CA VAL A 211 44.68 -8.90 3.93
C VAL A 211 45.12 -8.47 2.53
N ALA A 212 44.17 -8.22 1.61
CA ALA A 212 44.50 -7.79 0.24
C ALA A 212 45.17 -6.40 0.24
N GLU A 213 44.77 -5.47 1.11
CA GLU A 213 45.38 -4.17 1.26
C GLU A 213 46.81 -4.28 1.77
N THR A 214 47.07 -5.15 2.77
CA THR A 214 48.40 -5.39 3.33
C THR A 214 49.34 -5.96 2.28
N TRP A 215 48.93 -7.01 1.56
CA TRP A 215 49.72 -7.63 0.50
C TRP A 215 50.04 -6.67 -0.62
N PHE A 216 49.09 -5.83 -1.01
CA PHE A 216 49.32 -4.79 -2.02
C PHE A 216 50.38 -3.77 -1.55
N ARG A 217 50.32 -3.30 -0.31
CA ARG A 217 51.29 -2.38 0.27
C ARG A 217 52.72 -2.98 0.38
N GLU A 218 52.80 -4.25 0.64
CA GLU A 218 54.05 -4.99 0.78
C GLU A 218 54.62 -5.41 -0.60
N GLY A 219 53.87 -5.17 -1.69
CA GLY A 219 54.29 -5.54 -3.05
C GLY A 219 54.16 -7.03 -3.35
N GLU A 220 53.46 -7.80 -2.48
CA GLU A 220 53.23 -9.22 -2.61
C GLU A 220 51.93 -9.53 -3.35
N GLY A 221 50.98 -8.59 -3.38
CA GLY A 221 49.67 -8.72 -4.01
C GLY A 221 49.51 -7.83 -5.25
N SER A 222 48.61 -8.24 -6.17
CA SER A 222 48.28 -7.43 -7.34
C SER A 222 47.26 -6.35 -6.99
N PHE A 223 47.35 -5.19 -7.68
CA PHE A 223 46.34 -4.13 -7.58
C PHE A 223 44.95 -4.62 -7.98
N SER A 224 44.89 -5.51 -8.97
CA SER A 224 43.63 -6.12 -9.43
C SER A 224 42.91 -6.89 -8.32
N ASP A 225 43.63 -7.69 -7.54
CA ASP A 225 43.07 -8.49 -6.43
C ASP A 225 42.57 -7.59 -5.29
N PHE A 226 43.30 -6.50 -5.00
CA PHE A 226 42.84 -5.50 -4.03
C PHE A 226 41.55 -4.83 -4.45
N ILE A 227 41.43 -4.34 -5.71
CA ILE A 227 40.22 -3.70 -6.22
C ILE A 227 39.04 -4.65 -6.29
N GLU A 228 39.27 -5.91 -6.67
CA GLU A 228 38.22 -6.93 -6.70
C GLU A 228 37.67 -7.18 -5.29
N THR A 229 38.55 -7.38 -4.30
CA THR A 229 38.16 -7.60 -2.89
C THR A 229 37.43 -6.38 -2.32
N GLN A 230 37.90 -5.16 -2.62
CA GLN A 230 37.24 -3.93 -2.24
C GLN A 230 35.83 -3.83 -2.85
N SER A 231 35.67 -4.20 -4.12
CA SER A 231 34.39 -4.20 -4.82
C SER A 231 33.41 -5.19 -4.19
N VAL A 232 33.86 -6.37 -3.79
CA VAL A 232 33.04 -7.37 -3.07
C VAL A 232 32.55 -6.80 -1.73
N PHE A 233 33.44 -6.18 -0.96
CA PHE A 233 33.08 -5.58 0.33
C PHE A 233 32.00 -4.50 0.17
N TYR A 234 32.16 -3.56 -0.76
CA TYR A 234 31.15 -2.53 -1.03
C TYR A 234 29.82 -3.10 -1.52
N ASN A 235 29.87 -4.11 -2.38
CA ASN A 235 28.64 -4.78 -2.86
C ASN A 235 27.89 -5.45 -1.71
N PHE A 236 28.58 -6.02 -0.73
CA PHE A 236 27.94 -6.61 0.45
C PHE A 236 27.34 -5.53 1.37
N GLN A 237 28.01 -4.40 1.57
CA GLN A 237 27.45 -3.25 2.31
C GLN A 237 26.16 -2.73 1.64
N LEU A 238 26.19 -2.55 0.33
CA LEU A 238 25.02 -2.11 -0.43
C LEU A 238 23.89 -3.12 -0.38
N SER A 239 24.23 -4.41 -0.45
CA SER A 239 23.25 -5.51 -0.36
C SER A 239 22.61 -5.59 1.02
N LEU A 240 23.35 -5.36 2.10
CA LEU A 240 22.81 -5.26 3.45
C LEU A 240 21.82 -4.10 3.55
N ALA A 241 22.23 -2.90 3.15
CA ALA A 241 21.36 -1.71 3.19
C ALA A 241 20.06 -1.91 2.39
N ARG A 242 20.13 -2.58 1.23
CA ARG A 242 18.95 -2.95 0.43
C ARG A 242 18.07 -3.96 1.17
N ALA A 243 18.65 -4.98 1.79
CA ALA A 243 17.89 -5.99 2.53
C ALA A 243 17.17 -5.38 3.73
N GLU A 244 17.80 -4.47 4.47
CA GLU A 244 17.20 -3.71 5.58
C GLU A 244 16.04 -2.82 5.11
N ALA A 245 16.25 -2.07 4.03
CA ALA A 245 15.20 -1.25 3.43
C ALA A 245 14.02 -2.09 2.93
N ASP A 246 14.28 -3.23 2.30
CA ASP A 246 13.24 -4.14 1.81
C ASP A 246 12.47 -4.79 2.97
N TYR A 247 13.16 -5.15 4.06
CA TYR A 247 12.51 -5.61 5.28
C TYR A 247 11.49 -4.59 5.79
N GLY A 248 11.91 -3.34 5.98
CA GLY A 248 11.03 -2.26 6.43
C GLY A 248 9.84 -2.02 5.49
N LYS A 249 10.07 -2.04 4.16
CA LYS A 249 9.00 -1.90 3.16
C LYS A 249 7.99 -3.04 3.21
N PHE A 250 8.44 -4.29 3.35
CA PHE A 250 7.54 -5.45 3.40
C PHE A 250 6.78 -5.50 4.72
N LEU A 251 7.44 -5.15 5.83
CA LEU A 251 6.80 -5.01 7.14
C LEU A 251 5.67 -3.98 7.10
N ALA A 252 5.97 -2.75 6.68
CA ALA A 252 4.97 -1.68 6.59
C ALA A 252 3.78 -2.04 5.69
N ARG A 253 4.02 -2.78 4.59
CA ARG A 253 2.94 -3.27 3.72
C ARG A 253 2.07 -4.33 4.40
N LEU A 254 2.65 -5.25 5.18
CA LEU A 254 1.90 -6.23 5.96
C LEU A 254 1.09 -5.55 7.08
N GLU A 255 1.69 -4.62 7.81
CA GLU A 255 1.03 -3.83 8.85
C GLU A 255 -0.15 -3.02 8.29
N ARG A 256 0.00 -2.46 7.10
CA ARG A 256 -1.12 -1.80 6.40
C ARG A 256 -2.28 -2.77 6.10
N LEU A 257 -1.99 -4.04 5.73
CA LEU A 257 -3.04 -5.02 5.45
C LEU A 257 -3.74 -5.52 6.71
N THR A 258 -3.06 -5.50 7.85
CA THR A 258 -3.59 -5.94 9.15
C THR A 258 -4.09 -4.79 10.03
N ALA A 259 -3.82 -3.53 9.63
CA ALA A 259 -4.10 -2.33 10.40
C ALA A 259 -3.57 -2.42 11.86
N THR A 260 -2.41 -3.10 12.05
CA THR A 260 -1.77 -3.25 13.37
C THR A 260 -0.26 -3.43 13.22
N SER A 261 0.52 -3.09 14.25
CA SER A 261 1.94 -3.39 14.28
C SER A 261 2.17 -4.90 14.41
N LEU A 262 3.10 -5.44 13.64
CA LEU A 262 3.40 -6.86 13.60
C LEU A 262 4.68 -7.25 14.36
N THR A 263 5.45 -6.28 14.83
CA THR A 263 6.65 -6.50 15.67
C THR A 263 6.32 -6.51 17.16
N ARG A 264 5.16 -5.95 17.55
CA ARG A 264 4.66 -5.94 18.93
C ARG A 264 3.25 -6.54 18.99
N ARG A 265 2.95 -7.37 20.00
CA ARG A 265 1.59 -7.86 20.20
C ARG A 265 0.73 -6.77 20.83
N ASP A 266 -0.48 -6.53 20.30
CA ASP A 266 -1.51 -5.70 20.92
C ASP A 266 -1.84 -6.31 22.29
N GLY A 267 -1.34 -5.74 23.37
CA GLY A 267 -1.53 -6.25 24.74
C GLY A 267 -0.36 -5.95 25.67
N GLY A 268 0.76 -5.48 25.14
CA GLY A 268 1.90 -4.96 25.90
C GLY A 268 1.95 -3.43 25.82
N ALA A 269 0.87 -2.74 26.20
CA ALA A 269 0.96 -1.34 26.56
C ALA A 269 1.75 -1.26 27.88
N GLU A 270 3.06 -1.18 27.79
CA GLU A 270 3.84 -0.58 28.86
C GLU A 270 3.35 0.85 28.99
N GLU A 271 2.67 1.10 30.12
CA GLU A 271 2.38 2.43 30.63
C GLU A 271 3.69 3.25 30.60
N VAL A 272 3.81 4.12 29.62
CA VAL A 272 4.74 5.24 29.74
C VAL A 272 4.11 6.15 30.78
N GLN A 273 4.52 5.98 32.03
CA GLN A 273 4.24 6.93 33.11
C GLN A 273 4.86 8.28 32.76
N PRO A 274 4.15 9.36 33.09
CA PRO A 274 4.47 10.74 32.74
C PRO A 274 5.77 11.26 33.36
#